data_96ca9d6634a794a4d027eb454152e13a
#
_entry.id   96ca9d6634a794a4d027eb454152e13a
#
_cell.length_a   1.000
_cell.length_b   1.000
_cell.length_c   1.000
_cell.angle_alpha   90.00
_cell.angle_beta   90.00
_cell.angle_gamma   90.00
#
_symmetry.space_group_name_H-M   'P 1'
#
loop_
_entity.id
_entity.type
_entity.pdbx_description
1 polymer ?
#
loop_
_entity_poly.entity_id
_entity_poly.type
_entity_poly.pdbx_seq_one_letter_code
_entity_poly.pdbx_strand_id
1 'polypeptide(L)'
;EKMLMEPTILIAIFVILLFLILFFNFVPFGLWISALAANVKIGIFNLAGMRLRRVTPSKIVIPLIKATKAGVLVPINKLEAHYLAGGNVDNVVNSLIAAQRANIPLEFERAAAIDLAGRNVLEAVQMSVNPRVIETPIIAAIAKDGIELRAKAKVTVRANIDRLVGGAGEQTLIARVGEGVVTTIGSSETHKDVLENPDAISRMVLSKGLETGTAVSYTH
;
A
#
# COMPACT_ATOMS: atom_id res chain seq x y z
N GLU A 1 8.74 62.36 -34.17
CA GLU A 1 9.70 61.30 -34.56
C GLU A 1 9.07 59.93 -34.19
N LYS A 2 8.35 59.35 -35.15
CA LYS A 2 7.80 57.99 -34.98
C LYS A 2 8.96 57.05 -35.06
N MET A 3 9.38 56.56 -33.90
CA MET A 3 10.31 55.43 -33.81
C MET A 3 9.56 54.22 -34.37
N LEU A 4 9.69 54.00 -35.68
CA LEU A 4 9.30 52.75 -36.34
C LEU A 4 10.14 51.64 -35.67
N MET A 5 9.54 50.91 -34.76
CA MET A 5 10.19 49.72 -34.20
C MET A 5 10.54 48.81 -35.37
N GLU A 6 11.84 48.63 -35.59
CA GLU A 6 12.36 47.72 -36.61
C GLU A 6 11.63 46.40 -36.54
N PRO A 7 11.20 45.83 -37.65
CA PRO A 7 10.46 44.55 -37.64
C PRO A 7 11.23 43.44 -36.92
N THR A 8 12.54 43.54 -36.85
CA THR A 8 13.44 42.67 -36.09
C THR A 8 13.17 42.70 -34.58
N ILE A 9 12.93 43.93 -34.02
CA ILE A 9 12.62 44.10 -32.60
C ILE A 9 11.25 43.55 -32.26
N LEU A 10 10.25 43.74 -33.14
CA LEU A 10 8.92 43.18 -32.96
C LEU A 10 8.95 41.63 -32.97
N ILE A 11 9.71 41.04 -33.89
CA ILE A 11 9.90 39.59 -33.96
C ILE A 11 10.61 39.06 -32.69
N ALA A 12 11.66 39.76 -32.24
CA ALA A 12 12.37 39.39 -31.03
C ALA A 12 11.46 39.43 -29.80
N ILE A 13 10.65 40.49 -29.63
CA ILE A 13 9.67 40.61 -28.55
C ILE A 13 8.65 39.47 -28.62
N PHE A 14 8.13 39.14 -29.81
CA PHE A 14 7.17 38.07 -30.03
C PHE A 14 7.76 36.73 -29.65
N VAL A 15 9.01 36.42 -30.04
CA VAL A 15 9.71 35.19 -29.71
C VAL A 15 9.94 35.07 -28.21
N ILE A 16 10.37 36.15 -27.55
CA ILE A 16 10.56 36.16 -26.07
C ILE A 16 9.22 35.95 -25.37
N LEU A 17 8.14 36.59 -25.82
CA LEU A 17 6.83 36.46 -25.22
C LEU A 17 6.27 35.06 -25.40
N LEU A 18 6.44 34.47 -26.59
CA LEU A 18 6.09 33.08 -26.87
C LEU A 18 6.88 32.09 -26.00
N PHE A 19 8.20 32.34 -25.84
CA PHE A 19 9.06 31.56 -24.97
C PHE A 19 8.62 31.64 -23.50
N LEU A 20 8.27 32.81 -23.01
CA LEU A 20 7.76 33.04 -21.66
C LEU A 20 6.44 32.29 -21.45
N ILE A 21 5.50 32.39 -22.39
CA ILE A 21 4.21 31.70 -22.32
C ILE A 21 4.43 30.14 -22.25
N LEU A 22 5.29 29.62 -23.12
CA LEU A 22 5.63 28.21 -23.12
C LEU A 22 6.32 27.79 -21.83
N PHE A 23 7.25 28.58 -21.33
CA PHE A 23 7.97 28.34 -20.08
C PHE A 23 7.03 28.33 -18.86
N PHE A 24 6.14 29.32 -18.74
CA PHE A 24 5.17 29.38 -17.65
C PHE A 24 4.13 28.25 -17.73
N ASN A 25 3.79 27.79 -18.92
CA ASN A 25 2.88 26.65 -19.09
C ASN A 25 3.58 25.31 -18.79
N PHE A 26 4.89 25.22 -19.10
CA PHE A 26 5.67 24.00 -18.89
C PHE A 26 6.08 23.80 -17.43
N VAL A 27 6.40 24.88 -16.69
CA VAL A 27 6.84 24.82 -15.30
C VAL A 27 5.66 25.02 -14.35
N PRO A 28 5.35 24.06 -13.46
CA PRO A 28 4.24 24.18 -12.51
C PRO A 28 4.61 25.08 -11.31
N PHE A 29 4.60 26.41 -11.51
CA PHE A 29 4.98 27.38 -10.49
C PHE A 29 4.16 27.28 -9.20
N GLY A 30 2.83 27.03 -9.30
CA GLY A 30 1.97 26.85 -8.13
C GLY A 30 2.42 25.69 -7.25
N LEU A 31 2.88 24.61 -7.85
CA LEU A 31 3.41 23.45 -7.14
C LEU A 31 4.75 23.77 -6.46
N TRP A 32 5.61 24.54 -7.13
CA TRP A 32 6.88 24.99 -6.56
C TRP A 32 6.68 25.89 -5.34
N ILE A 33 5.77 26.86 -5.42
CA ILE A 33 5.42 27.75 -4.29
C ILE A 33 4.87 26.92 -3.12
N SER A 34 4.00 25.95 -3.40
CA SER A 34 3.45 25.05 -2.38
C SER A 34 4.53 24.20 -1.70
N ALA A 35 5.50 23.70 -2.46
CA ALA A 35 6.65 22.98 -1.93
C ALA A 35 7.52 23.87 -1.05
N LEU A 36 7.82 25.09 -1.50
CA LEU A 36 8.60 26.07 -0.74
C LEU A 36 7.91 26.44 0.58
N ALA A 37 6.60 26.70 0.56
CA ALA A 37 5.80 26.99 1.75
C ALA A 37 5.74 25.80 2.74
N ALA A 38 5.92 24.59 2.25
CA ALA A 38 6.01 23.37 3.07
C ALA A 38 7.44 23.04 3.53
N ASN A 39 8.41 23.92 3.31
CA ASN A 39 9.83 23.72 3.60
C ASN A 39 10.46 22.54 2.85
N VAL A 40 9.92 22.21 1.69
CA VAL A 40 10.45 21.18 0.80
C VAL A 40 11.38 21.82 -0.21
N LYS A 41 12.67 21.53 -0.11
CA LYS A 41 13.71 22.13 -0.98
C LYS A 41 13.72 21.44 -2.35
N ILE A 42 12.86 21.91 -3.26
CA ILE A 42 12.85 21.46 -4.65
C ILE A 42 13.19 22.62 -5.56
N GLY A 43 14.20 22.45 -6.41
CA GLY A 43 14.53 23.41 -7.43
C GLY A 43 13.51 23.43 -8.57
N ILE A 44 13.26 24.61 -9.13
CA ILE A 44 12.33 24.78 -10.25
C ILE A 44 12.77 23.95 -11.48
N PHE A 45 14.09 23.83 -11.68
CA PHE A 45 14.67 23.02 -12.75
C PHE A 45 14.45 21.52 -12.55
N ASN A 46 14.36 21.05 -11.29
CA ASN A 46 14.01 19.65 -10.99
C ASN A 46 12.57 19.34 -11.42
N LEU A 47 11.63 20.27 -11.21
CA LEU A 47 10.24 20.14 -11.65
C LEU A 47 10.13 20.09 -13.17
N ALA A 48 10.87 20.95 -13.88
CA ALA A 48 10.95 20.91 -15.32
C ALA A 48 11.58 19.60 -15.82
N GLY A 49 12.66 19.16 -15.19
CA GLY A 49 13.34 17.90 -15.48
C GLY A 49 12.43 16.66 -15.27
N MET A 50 11.59 16.66 -14.25
CA MET A 50 10.57 15.60 -14.04
C MET A 50 9.62 15.51 -15.25
N ARG A 51 9.14 16.64 -15.74
CA ARG A 51 8.24 16.67 -16.89
C ARG A 51 8.89 16.14 -18.16
N LEU A 52 10.18 16.45 -18.38
CA LEU A 52 10.97 15.90 -19.49
C LEU A 52 11.13 14.37 -19.38
N ARG A 53 11.27 13.84 -18.16
CA ARG A 53 11.35 12.39 -17.89
C ARG A 53 9.98 11.71 -17.86
N ARG A 54 8.92 12.37 -18.28
CA ARG A 54 7.53 11.88 -18.25
C ARG A 54 7.00 11.57 -16.84
N VAL A 55 7.57 12.19 -15.84
CA VAL A 55 7.08 12.13 -14.46
C VAL A 55 6.12 13.30 -14.23
N THR A 56 4.94 13.03 -13.73
CA THR A 56 3.98 14.07 -13.36
C THR A 56 4.40 14.70 -12.04
N PRO A 57 4.85 16.00 -12.01
CA PRO A 57 5.43 16.59 -10.80
C PRO A 57 4.48 16.57 -9.59
N SER A 58 3.17 16.77 -9.81
CA SER A 58 2.17 16.75 -8.74
C SER A 58 2.08 15.39 -8.03
N LYS A 59 2.31 14.28 -8.75
CA LYS A 59 2.30 12.93 -8.19
C LYS A 59 3.49 12.62 -7.28
N ILE A 60 4.53 13.44 -7.34
CA ILE A 60 5.73 13.31 -6.50
C ILE A 60 5.73 14.38 -5.40
N VAL A 61 5.49 15.63 -5.78
CA VAL A 61 5.66 16.78 -4.86
C VAL A 61 4.57 16.83 -3.79
N ILE A 62 3.32 16.53 -4.14
CA ILE A 62 2.22 16.53 -3.16
C ILE A 62 2.43 15.47 -2.07
N PRO A 63 2.72 14.19 -2.40
CA PRO A 63 3.09 13.20 -1.40
C PRO A 63 4.34 13.60 -0.60
N LEU A 64 5.36 14.16 -1.24
CA LEU A 64 6.56 14.62 -0.54
C LEU A 64 6.26 15.73 0.47
N ILE A 65 5.38 16.67 0.13
CA ILE A 65 4.89 17.69 1.08
C ILE A 65 4.17 17.05 2.26
N LYS A 66 3.32 16.05 2.02
CA LYS A 66 2.63 15.30 3.08
C LYS A 66 3.64 14.61 4.00
N ALA A 67 4.62 13.91 3.43
CA ALA A 67 5.68 13.23 4.17
C ALA A 67 6.45 14.21 5.06
N THR A 68 6.94 15.33 4.49
CA THR A 68 7.70 16.35 5.21
C THR A 68 6.90 16.96 6.36
N LYS A 69 5.61 17.27 6.14
CA LYS A 69 4.72 17.78 7.19
C LYS A 69 4.44 16.78 8.30
N ALA A 70 4.49 15.50 7.98
CA ALA A 70 4.34 14.41 8.95
C ALA A 70 5.65 14.04 9.65
N GLY A 71 6.79 14.66 9.28
CA GLY A 71 8.11 14.36 9.83
C GLY A 71 8.77 13.12 9.22
N VAL A 72 8.21 12.59 8.11
CA VAL A 72 8.78 11.45 7.37
C VAL A 72 9.75 11.96 6.32
N LEU A 73 11.01 11.59 6.42
CA LEU A 73 12.04 11.99 5.46
C LEU A 73 12.15 10.96 4.33
N VAL A 74 11.73 11.33 3.14
CA VAL A 74 11.85 10.50 1.94
C VAL A 74 12.57 11.29 0.85
N PRO A 75 13.66 10.76 0.29
CA PRO A 75 14.36 11.41 -0.82
C PRO A 75 13.49 11.45 -2.08
N ILE A 76 13.46 12.59 -2.77
CA ILE A 76 12.64 12.79 -3.96
C ILE A 76 12.98 11.83 -5.10
N ASN A 77 14.26 11.50 -5.27
CA ASN A 77 14.72 10.56 -6.27
C ASN A 77 14.17 9.14 -6.08
N LYS A 78 13.96 8.70 -4.83
CA LYS A 78 13.32 7.41 -4.53
C LYS A 78 11.84 7.42 -4.92
N LEU A 79 11.13 8.53 -4.68
CA LEU A 79 9.74 8.71 -5.11
C LEU A 79 9.61 8.71 -6.64
N GLU A 80 10.52 9.39 -7.34
CA GLU A 80 10.57 9.37 -8.81
C GLU A 80 10.82 7.96 -9.36
N ALA A 81 11.80 7.25 -8.81
CA ALA A 81 12.13 5.90 -9.23
C ALA A 81 10.92 4.95 -9.03
N HIS A 82 10.25 5.07 -7.90
CA HIS A 82 9.05 4.28 -7.61
C HIS A 82 7.90 4.58 -8.57
N TYR A 83 7.68 5.88 -8.87
CA TYR A 83 6.68 6.30 -9.87
C TYR A 83 6.97 5.75 -11.26
N LEU A 84 8.23 5.82 -11.70
CA LEU A 84 8.66 5.30 -13.01
C LEU A 84 8.57 3.77 -13.09
N ALA A 85 8.71 3.08 -11.97
CA ALA A 85 8.47 1.63 -11.86
C ALA A 85 6.98 1.24 -11.90
N GLY A 86 6.06 2.22 -11.98
CA GLY A 86 4.62 1.99 -12.00
C GLY A 86 3.96 1.90 -10.64
N GLY A 87 4.68 2.24 -9.56
CA GLY A 87 4.17 2.22 -8.19
C GLY A 87 3.29 3.43 -7.84
N ASN A 88 2.52 3.29 -6.78
CA ASN A 88 1.64 4.32 -6.24
C ASN A 88 2.33 5.12 -5.13
N VAL A 89 2.96 6.24 -5.51
CA VAL A 89 3.72 7.10 -4.58
C VAL A 89 2.88 7.61 -3.41
N ASP A 90 1.63 7.99 -3.66
CA ASP A 90 0.74 8.53 -2.61
C ASP A 90 0.39 7.44 -1.59
N ASN A 91 0.11 6.21 -2.04
CA ASN A 91 -0.16 5.07 -1.17
C ASN A 91 1.05 4.72 -0.29
N VAL A 92 2.25 4.68 -0.88
CA VAL A 92 3.49 4.40 -0.15
C VAL A 92 3.77 5.48 0.89
N VAL A 93 3.66 6.76 0.53
CA VAL A 93 3.89 7.87 1.47
C VAL A 93 2.85 7.88 2.59
N ASN A 94 1.57 7.68 2.29
CA ASN A 94 0.52 7.61 3.31
C ASN A 94 0.75 6.42 4.26
N SER A 95 1.26 5.29 3.75
CA SER A 95 1.59 4.13 4.57
C SER A 95 2.78 4.38 5.50
N LEU A 96 3.81 5.09 5.03
CA LEU A 96 4.96 5.48 5.86
C LEU A 96 4.53 6.44 6.98
N ILE A 97 3.65 7.39 6.68
CA ILE A 97 3.09 8.30 7.68
C ILE A 97 2.27 7.54 8.72
N ALA A 98 1.44 6.59 8.29
CA ALA A 98 0.64 5.76 9.19
C ALA A 98 1.52 4.85 10.06
N ALA A 99 2.55 4.24 9.47
CA ALA A 99 3.51 3.39 10.17
C ALA A 99 4.29 4.18 11.24
N GLN A 100 4.76 5.39 10.91
CA GLN A 100 5.46 6.25 11.87
C GLN A 100 4.55 6.63 13.04
N ARG A 101 3.28 6.99 12.79
CA ARG A 101 2.30 7.31 13.84
C ARG A 101 1.98 6.13 14.74
N ALA A 102 2.05 4.92 14.21
CA ALA A 102 1.82 3.67 14.93
C ALA A 102 3.10 3.09 15.58
N ASN A 103 4.24 3.78 15.46
CA ASN A 103 5.56 3.30 15.89
C ASN A 103 5.95 1.94 15.26
N ILE A 104 5.56 1.73 14.00
CA ILE A 104 5.92 0.55 13.24
C ILE A 104 7.16 0.88 12.40
N PRO A 105 8.25 0.11 12.51
CA PRO A 105 9.43 0.30 11.67
C PRO A 105 9.12 -0.12 10.23
N LEU A 106 8.86 0.84 9.35
CA LEU A 106 8.62 0.62 7.93
C LEU A 106 9.55 1.52 7.11
N GLU A 107 10.49 0.91 6.43
CA GLU A 107 11.39 1.61 5.53
C GLU A 107 10.73 1.82 4.16
N PHE A 108 11.17 2.87 3.45
CA PHE A 108 10.63 3.22 2.12
C PHE A 108 10.80 2.06 1.14
N GLU A 109 11.96 1.41 1.12
CA GLU A 109 12.26 0.31 0.19
C GLU A 109 11.31 -0.86 0.37
N ARG A 110 10.97 -1.17 1.61
CA ARG A 110 10.01 -2.23 1.93
C ARG A 110 8.59 -1.85 1.52
N ALA A 111 8.17 -0.63 1.83
CA ALA A 111 6.87 -0.12 1.41
C ALA A 111 6.74 -0.12 -0.13
N ALA A 112 7.77 0.34 -0.83
CA ALA A 112 7.83 0.34 -2.28
C ALA A 112 7.78 -1.08 -2.88
N ALA A 113 8.48 -2.04 -2.28
CA ALA A 113 8.46 -3.44 -2.72
C ALA A 113 7.07 -4.08 -2.55
N ILE A 114 6.38 -3.79 -1.45
CA ILE A 114 5.01 -4.27 -1.21
C ILE A 114 4.05 -3.69 -2.24
N ASP A 115 4.14 -2.39 -2.53
CA ASP A 115 3.29 -1.70 -3.50
C ASP A 115 3.51 -2.24 -4.93
N LEU A 116 4.77 -2.41 -5.35
CA LEU A 116 5.12 -2.98 -6.65
C LEU A 116 4.72 -4.46 -6.78
N ALA A 117 4.60 -5.18 -5.67
CA ALA A 117 4.03 -6.52 -5.65
C ALA A 117 2.49 -6.52 -5.79
N GLY A 118 1.86 -5.36 -6.01
CA GLY A 118 0.42 -5.21 -6.21
C GLY A 118 -0.41 -5.25 -4.93
N ARG A 119 0.21 -5.03 -3.75
CA ARG A 119 -0.48 -5.01 -2.46
C ARG A 119 -0.67 -3.60 -1.93
N ASN A 120 -1.77 -3.39 -1.24
CA ASN A 120 -2.05 -2.12 -0.59
C ASN A 120 -1.26 -2.00 0.72
N VAL A 121 -0.18 -1.21 0.69
CA VAL A 121 0.71 -1.01 1.84
C VAL A 121 -0.01 -0.33 3.00
N LEU A 122 -0.85 0.66 2.72
CA LEU A 122 -1.60 1.40 3.74
C LEU A 122 -2.57 0.48 4.48
N GLU A 123 -3.29 -0.36 3.75
CA GLU A 123 -4.19 -1.35 4.34
C GLU A 123 -3.43 -2.35 5.22
N ALA A 124 -2.25 -2.79 4.78
CA ALA A 124 -1.39 -3.67 5.55
C ALA A 124 -0.93 -3.04 6.88
N VAL A 125 -0.52 -1.77 6.86
CA VAL A 125 -0.16 -1.03 8.08
C VAL A 125 -1.36 -0.91 9.01
N GLN A 126 -2.53 -0.54 8.49
CA GLN A 126 -3.76 -0.44 9.26
C GLN A 126 -4.16 -1.79 9.89
N MET A 127 -4.05 -2.89 9.14
CA MET A 127 -4.36 -4.24 9.59
C MET A 127 -3.34 -4.76 10.62
N SER A 128 -2.11 -4.25 10.63
CA SER A 128 -1.13 -4.60 11.66
C SER A 128 -1.44 -3.96 13.01
N VAL A 129 -2.06 -2.77 13.00
CA VAL A 129 -2.49 -2.05 14.21
C VAL A 129 -3.87 -2.52 14.68
N ASN A 130 -4.81 -2.62 13.74
CA ASN A 130 -6.20 -3.01 13.99
C ASN A 130 -6.47 -4.36 13.32
N PRO A 131 -6.47 -5.46 14.08
CA PRO A 131 -6.78 -6.76 13.53
C PRO A 131 -8.16 -6.78 12.87
N ARG A 132 -8.26 -7.48 11.74
CA ARG A 132 -9.54 -7.68 11.04
C ARG A 132 -10.08 -9.06 11.32
N VAL A 133 -11.39 -9.17 11.53
CA VAL A 133 -12.07 -10.46 11.63
C VAL A 133 -12.54 -10.89 10.24
N ILE A 134 -12.10 -12.06 9.81
CA ILE A 134 -12.53 -12.70 8.57
C ILE A 134 -13.47 -13.85 8.93
N GLU A 135 -14.60 -13.94 8.23
CA GLU A 135 -15.53 -15.05 8.38
C GLU A 135 -15.40 -16.03 7.20
N THR A 136 -15.34 -17.32 7.50
CA THR A 136 -15.41 -18.33 6.46
C THR A 136 -16.86 -18.53 5.99
N PRO A 137 -17.09 -19.00 4.76
CA PRO A 137 -18.38 -19.56 4.39
C PRO A 137 -18.68 -20.78 5.28
N ILE A 138 -19.90 -21.28 5.22
CA ILE A 138 -20.27 -22.53 5.90
C ILE A 138 -19.49 -23.68 5.23
N ILE A 139 -18.72 -24.39 6.03
CA ILE A 139 -17.90 -25.54 5.63
C ILE A 139 -18.59 -26.78 6.13
N ALA A 140 -18.97 -27.66 5.21
CA ALA A 140 -19.53 -28.96 5.54
C ALA A 140 -18.46 -30.03 5.46
N ALA A 141 -18.39 -30.91 6.47
CA ALA A 141 -17.50 -32.08 6.50
C ALA A 141 -18.15 -33.24 7.26
N ILE A 142 -17.78 -34.47 6.91
CA ILE A 142 -18.37 -35.68 7.48
C ILE A 142 -17.33 -36.32 8.39
N ALA A 143 -17.71 -36.58 9.64
CA ALA A 143 -16.91 -37.37 10.58
C ALA A 143 -16.95 -38.88 10.24
N LYS A 144 -16.06 -39.68 10.83
CA LYS A 144 -15.98 -41.12 10.53
C LYS A 144 -17.25 -41.92 10.89
N ASP A 145 -18.06 -41.37 11.80
CA ASP A 145 -19.37 -41.94 12.15
C ASP A 145 -20.47 -41.67 11.10
N GLY A 146 -20.12 -40.97 9.98
CA GLY A 146 -21.02 -40.67 8.87
C GLY A 146 -21.91 -39.44 9.07
N ILE A 147 -21.74 -38.69 10.15
CA ILE A 147 -22.54 -37.51 10.45
C ILE A 147 -21.88 -36.24 9.85
N GLU A 148 -22.66 -35.49 9.08
CA GLU A 148 -22.23 -34.22 8.52
C GLU A 148 -22.28 -33.11 9.60
N LEU A 149 -21.14 -32.45 9.78
CA LEU A 149 -21.03 -31.24 10.59
C LEU A 149 -20.87 -30.03 9.70
N ARG A 150 -21.55 -28.94 10.06
CA ARG A 150 -21.46 -27.64 9.40
C ARG A 150 -20.80 -26.66 10.35
N ALA A 151 -19.64 -26.17 9.96
CA ALA A 151 -18.86 -25.21 10.76
C ALA A 151 -18.71 -23.87 10.03
N LYS A 152 -18.74 -22.79 10.79
CA LYS A 152 -18.39 -21.44 10.33
C LYS A 152 -17.35 -20.89 11.29
N ALA A 153 -16.18 -20.53 10.77
CA ALA A 153 -15.10 -20.01 11.59
C ALA A 153 -15.00 -18.48 11.44
N LYS A 154 -14.76 -17.81 12.57
CA LYS A 154 -14.36 -16.40 12.62
C LYS A 154 -12.89 -16.35 13.02
N VAL A 155 -12.08 -15.75 12.15
CA VAL A 155 -10.63 -15.70 12.31
C VAL A 155 -10.18 -14.26 12.43
N THR A 156 -9.54 -13.93 13.54
CA THR A 156 -8.92 -12.61 13.70
C THR A 156 -7.54 -12.62 13.07
N VAL A 157 -7.34 -11.76 12.09
CA VAL A 157 -6.10 -11.67 11.30
C VAL A 157 -5.40 -10.36 11.56
N ARG A 158 -4.10 -10.43 11.80
CA ARG A 158 -3.20 -9.28 11.89
C ARG A 158 -2.14 -9.39 10.80
N ALA A 159 -1.89 -8.31 10.06
CA ALA A 159 -0.82 -8.29 9.07
C ALA A 159 0.56 -8.24 9.74
N ASN A 160 1.47 -9.10 9.26
CA ASN A 160 2.88 -8.99 9.59
C ASN A 160 3.59 -8.31 8.40
N ILE A 161 3.97 -7.04 8.58
CA ILE A 161 4.57 -6.22 7.53
C ILE A 161 5.90 -6.80 7.06
N ASP A 162 6.66 -7.47 7.93
CA ASP A 162 7.95 -8.06 7.59
C ASP A 162 7.84 -9.23 6.61
N ARG A 163 6.72 -9.94 6.61
CA ARG A 163 6.46 -11.10 5.76
C ARG A 163 5.38 -10.85 4.69
N LEU A 164 4.97 -9.59 4.52
CA LEU A 164 3.86 -9.29 3.62
C LEU A 164 4.21 -9.49 2.14
N VAL A 165 5.47 -9.31 1.78
CA VAL A 165 5.97 -9.62 0.43
C VAL A 165 5.95 -11.14 0.26
N GLY A 166 5.07 -11.63 -0.64
CA GLY A 166 4.87 -13.07 -0.88
C GLY A 166 3.91 -13.79 0.07
N GLY A 167 3.32 -13.11 1.08
CA GLY A 167 2.32 -13.70 1.99
C GLY A 167 0.98 -14.01 1.32
N ALA A 168 0.16 -14.83 1.98
CA ALA A 168 -1.16 -15.23 1.51
C ALA A 168 -2.18 -14.07 1.58
N GLY A 169 -3.03 -13.95 0.56
CA GLY A 169 -4.19 -13.06 0.59
C GLY A 169 -5.34 -13.61 1.46
N GLU A 170 -6.37 -12.78 1.69
CA GLU A 170 -7.55 -13.16 2.47
C GLU A 170 -8.21 -14.46 1.99
N GLN A 171 -8.38 -14.60 0.67
CA GLN A 171 -8.96 -15.83 0.08
C GLN A 171 -8.15 -17.08 0.37
N THR A 172 -6.82 -16.97 0.36
CA THR A 172 -5.94 -18.10 0.68
C THR A 172 -6.04 -18.48 2.15
N LEU A 173 -6.20 -17.48 3.04
CA LEU A 173 -6.42 -17.74 4.47
C LEU A 173 -7.74 -18.45 4.70
N ILE A 174 -8.82 -17.98 4.06
CA ILE A 174 -10.15 -18.65 4.14
C ILE A 174 -10.07 -20.09 3.66
N ALA A 175 -9.39 -20.34 2.53
CA ALA A 175 -9.21 -21.70 2.00
C ALA A 175 -8.43 -22.61 2.96
N ARG A 176 -7.35 -22.12 3.59
CA ARG A 176 -6.56 -22.88 4.57
C ARG A 176 -7.32 -23.16 5.86
N VAL A 177 -8.09 -22.18 6.33
CA VAL A 177 -8.98 -22.38 7.48
C VAL A 177 -10.01 -23.45 7.13
N GLY A 178 -10.60 -23.39 5.94
CA GLY A 178 -11.53 -24.38 5.44
C GLY A 178 -10.94 -25.78 5.39
N GLU A 179 -9.73 -25.91 4.84
CA GLU A 179 -9.00 -27.19 4.82
C GLU A 179 -8.72 -27.73 6.22
N GLY A 180 -8.33 -26.86 7.17
CA GLY A 180 -8.11 -27.25 8.56
C GLY A 180 -9.38 -27.77 9.23
N VAL A 181 -10.53 -27.10 8.99
CA VAL A 181 -11.84 -27.53 9.48
C VAL A 181 -12.22 -28.91 8.92
N VAL A 182 -12.15 -29.06 7.59
CA VAL A 182 -12.47 -30.35 6.91
C VAL A 182 -11.57 -31.49 7.41
N THR A 183 -10.27 -31.22 7.53
CA THR A 183 -9.31 -32.25 7.99
C THR A 183 -9.59 -32.68 9.43
N THR A 184 -9.88 -31.74 10.32
CA THR A 184 -10.15 -32.05 11.73
C THR A 184 -11.43 -32.84 11.89
N ILE A 185 -12.52 -32.41 11.23
CA ILE A 185 -13.80 -33.13 11.27
C ILE A 185 -13.66 -34.49 10.65
N GLY A 186 -13.06 -34.63 9.46
CA GLY A 186 -12.91 -35.92 8.76
C GLY A 186 -11.97 -36.90 9.43
N SER A 187 -11.06 -36.44 10.30
CA SER A 187 -10.16 -37.30 11.08
C SER A 187 -10.77 -37.73 12.43
N SER A 188 -11.84 -37.10 12.90
CA SER A 188 -12.49 -37.40 14.18
C SER A 188 -13.32 -38.68 14.08
N GLU A 189 -13.25 -39.53 15.12
CA GLU A 189 -13.99 -40.79 15.16
C GLU A 189 -15.49 -40.54 15.22
N THR A 190 -15.93 -39.58 16.04
CA THR A 190 -17.34 -39.22 16.17
C THR A 190 -17.55 -37.70 16.05
N HIS A 191 -18.74 -37.29 15.62
CA HIS A 191 -19.15 -35.91 15.62
C HIS A 191 -19.10 -35.28 17.02
N LYS A 192 -19.30 -36.09 18.08
CA LYS A 192 -19.25 -35.61 19.48
C LYS A 192 -17.84 -35.16 19.87
N ASP A 193 -16.80 -35.84 19.43
CA ASP A 193 -15.41 -35.52 19.73
C ASP A 193 -15.06 -34.09 19.23
N VAL A 194 -15.61 -33.73 18.09
CA VAL A 194 -15.42 -32.39 17.51
C VAL A 194 -16.17 -31.30 18.31
N LEU A 195 -17.41 -31.64 18.74
CA LEU A 195 -18.25 -30.69 19.51
C LEU A 195 -17.74 -30.50 20.94
N GLU A 196 -17.16 -31.55 21.53
CA GLU A 196 -16.57 -31.50 22.88
C GLU A 196 -15.21 -30.77 22.89
N ASN A 197 -14.46 -30.83 21.79
CA ASN A 197 -13.13 -30.22 21.70
C ASN A 197 -12.97 -29.31 20.44
N PRO A 198 -13.64 -28.19 20.36
CA PRO A 198 -13.53 -27.27 19.23
C PRO A 198 -12.11 -26.69 19.08
N ASP A 199 -11.31 -26.71 20.14
CA ASP A 199 -9.91 -26.25 20.11
C ASP A 199 -9.01 -27.11 19.21
N ALA A 200 -9.40 -28.35 18.92
CA ALA A 200 -8.69 -29.21 17.98
C ALA A 200 -8.66 -28.59 16.57
N ILE A 201 -9.78 -27.99 16.14
CA ILE A 201 -9.88 -27.28 14.87
C ILE A 201 -8.92 -26.07 14.90
N SER A 202 -8.96 -25.28 15.97
CA SER A 202 -8.12 -24.09 16.13
C SER A 202 -6.63 -24.43 16.06
N ARG A 203 -6.20 -25.48 16.76
CA ARG A 203 -4.80 -25.94 16.73
C ARG A 203 -4.36 -26.43 15.35
N MET A 204 -5.19 -27.18 14.65
CA MET A 204 -4.89 -27.68 13.31
C MET A 204 -4.75 -26.53 12.31
N VAL A 205 -5.65 -25.55 12.36
CA VAL A 205 -5.60 -24.37 11.49
C VAL A 205 -4.37 -23.53 11.80
N LEU A 206 -4.04 -23.32 13.08
CA LEU A 206 -2.82 -22.60 13.49
C LEU A 206 -1.55 -23.27 12.99
N SER A 207 -1.46 -24.60 13.10
CA SER A 207 -0.29 -25.35 12.64
C SER A 207 -0.05 -25.23 11.13
N LYS A 208 -1.13 -25.16 10.34
CA LYS A 208 -1.07 -24.97 8.87
C LYS A 208 -0.93 -23.51 8.44
N GLY A 209 -1.33 -22.55 9.27
CA GLY A 209 -1.43 -21.12 8.92
C GLY A 209 -0.23 -20.26 9.29
N LEU A 210 0.65 -20.73 10.17
CA LEU A 210 1.75 -19.94 10.71
C LEU A 210 2.89 -19.61 9.72
N GLU A 211 2.96 -20.31 8.60
CA GLU A 211 4.01 -20.11 7.59
C GLU A 211 3.76 -18.91 6.65
N THR A 212 2.65 -18.20 6.78
CA THR A 212 2.17 -17.27 5.73
C THR A 212 2.14 -15.80 6.07
N GLY A 213 3.03 -15.30 6.89
CA GLY A 213 3.17 -13.84 7.06
C GLY A 213 1.99 -13.12 7.72
N THR A 214 0.96 -13.85 8.14
CA THR A 214 -0.17 -13.35 8.92
C THR A 214 -0.18 -14.03 10.27
N ALA A 215 -0.11 -13.25 11.36
CA ALA A 215 -0.36 -13.79 12.69
C ALA A 215 -1.88 -13.97 12.85
N VAL A 216 -2.30 -15.21 13.04
CA VAL A 216 -3.72 -15.57 13.26
C VAL A 216 -3.92 -15.76 14.75
N SER A 217 -4.81 -14.99 15.37
CA SER A 217 -5.26 -15.19 16.74
C SER A 217 -6.75 -15.54 16.72
N TYR A 218 -7.14 -16.59 17.41
CA TYR A 218 -8.55 -16.98 17.50
C TYR A 218 -9.18 -16.41 18.76
N THR A 219 -10.38 -15.87 18.60
CA THR A 219 -11.34 -15.67 19.68
C THR A 219 -12.53 -16.58 19.38
N HIS A 220 -12.89 -17.37 20.37
CA HIS A 220 -14.06 -18.27 20.35
C HIS A 220 -15.37 -17.52 20.08
#